data_9035c34f5d106a04241fd1bad3617c7d
#
_entry.id   9035c34f5d106a04241fd1bad3617c7d
#
_cell.length_a   1.000
_cell.length_b   1.000
_cell.length_c   1.000
_cell.angle_alpha   90.00
_cell.angle_beta   90.00
_cell.angle_gamma   90.00
#
_symmetry.space_group_name_H-M   'P 1'
#
loop_
_entity.id
_entity.type
_entity.pdbx_description
1 polymer ?
#
loop_
_entity_poly.entity_id
_entity_poly.type
_entity_poly.pdbx_seq_one_letter_code
_entity_poly.pdbx_strand_id
1 'polypeptide(L)'
;MTPLERDVVVIGAGPAGLMAARTLKKKGLSVAVLEARNRVGGRTWNGKVRGTKGAEHFIEIGGQWISPDQTRLTALVEELGLKTFQRYRTGKSIYVSPDGQRHFYEGTEFPTSEKTAADMDRLISRLDDLAAEIDPQRPWDHPQSAELDRISFRDWLENISDDQEAVDNVSIYIASGMLTKPAHTFSALQALSLIHISEPTRRT
;
A
#
# COMPACT_ATOMS: atom_id res chain seq x y z
N MET A 1 17.26 0.27 40.40
CA MET A 1 16.58 1.13 39.40
C MET A 1 15.17 1.40 39.91
N THR A 2 14.78 2.64 40.01
CA THR A 2 13.40 3.00 40.41
C THR A 2 12.48 2.65 39.22
N PRO A 3 11.34 1.97 39.45
CA PRO A 3 10.40 1.70 38.37
C PRO A 3 9.90 3.00 37.74
N LEU A 4 9.75 3.01 36.41
CA LEU A 4 9.20 4.13 35.68
C LEU A 4 7.67 3.97 35.62
N GLU A 5 6.95 4.69 36.47
CA GLU A 5 5.48 4.68 36.46
C GLU A 5 4.94 5.62 35.36
N ARG A 6 4.00 5.13 34.56
CA ARG A 6 3.27 5.87 33.54
C ARG A 6 1.83 5.40 33.49
N ASP A 7 0.92 6.30 33.09
CA ASP A 7 -0.49 5.96 32.91
C ASP A 7 -0.69 4.95 31.78
N VAL A 8 0.11 5.07 30.70
CA VAL A 8 0.02 4.19 29.53
C VAL A 8 1.40 3.85 29.00
N VAL A 9 1.58 2.60 28.63
CA VAL A 9 2.75 2.10 27.90
C VAL A 9 2.30 1.72 26.47
N VAL A 10 2.95 2.32 25.45
CA VAL A 10 2.75 1.99 24.03
C VAL A 10 3.89 1.13 23.56
N ILE A 11 3.61 -0.03 23.00
CA ILE A 11 4.60 -0.95 22.47
C ILE A 11 4.74 -0.75 20.95
N GLY A 12 5.92 -0.34 20.54
CA GLY A 12 6.29 -0.03 19.16
C GLY A 12 6.21 1.46 18.83
N ALA A 13 7.31 1.99 18.25
CA ALA A 13 7.43 3.38 17.81
C ALA A 13 7.28 3.53 16.29
N GLY A 14 6.43 2.72 15.66
CA GLY A 14 5.94 2.95 14.29
C GLY A 14 4.88 4.06 14.25
N PRO A 15 4.40 4.48 13.05
CA PRO A 15 3.42 5.55 12.90
C PRO A 15 2.18 5.37 13.79
N ALA A 16 1.64 4.16 13.90
CA ALA A 16 0.47 3.86 14.73
C ALA A 16 0.75 4.11 16.23
N GLY A 17 1.88 3.57 16.74
CA GLY A 17 2.25 3.75 18.14
C GLY A 17 2.60 5.19 18.49
N LEU A 18 3.30 5.89 17.61
CA LEU A 18 3.61 7.32 17.77
C LEU A 18 2.33 8.17 17.78
N MET A 19 1.37 7.86 16.91
CA MET A 19 0.09 8.57 16.88
C MET A 19 -0.75 8.29 18.13
N ALA A 20 -0.77 7.05 18.60
CA ALA A 20 -1.43 6.69 19.86
C ALA A 20 -0.82 7.46 21.04
N ALA A 21 0.51 7.43 21.18
CA ALA A 21 1.22 8.15 22.24
C ALA A 21 0.98 9.67 22.18
N ARG A 22 1.00 10.26 20.97
CA ARG A 22 0.71 11.68 20.76
C ARG A 22 -0.71 12.03 21.18
N THR A 23 -1.68 11.22 20.81
CA THR A 23 -3.09 11.43 21.16
C THR A 23 -3.33 11.34 22.67
N LEU A 24 -2.74 10.35 23.32
CA LEU A 24 -2.82 10.17 24.76
C LEU A 24 -2.16 11.34 25.51
N LYS A 25 -0.98 11.77 25.04
CA LYS A 25 -0.28 12.93 25.62
C LYS A 25 -1.08 14.22 25.46
N LYS A 26 -1.74 14.47 24.33
CA LYS A 26 -2.66 15.60 24.14
C LYS A 26 -3.84 15.59 25.12
N LYS A 27 -4.21 14.42 25.64
CA LYS A 27 -5.24 14.24 26.68
C LYS A 27 -4.69 14.35 28.11
N GLY A 28 -3.43 14.72 28.28
CA GLY A 28 -2.81 14.94 29.60
C GLY A 28 -2.25 13.68 30.27
N LEU A 29 -2.28 12.53 29.60
CA LEU A 29 -1.74 11.29 30.16
C LEU A 29 -0.21 11.23 30.05
N SER A 30 0.42 10.64 31.06
CA SER A 30 1.84 10.29 31.02
C SER A 30 2.04 9.00 30.22
N VAL A 31 2.89 9.04 29.19
CA VAL A 31 3.06 7.94 28.25
C VAL A 31 4.52 7.55 28.14
N ALA A 32 4.79 6.24 28.14
CA ALA A 32 6.05 5.66 27.71
C ALA A 32 5.86 4.94 26.39
N VAL A 33 6.81 5.07 25.46
CA VAL A 33 6.85 4.29 24.21
C VAL A 33 8.05 3.36 24.28
N LEU A 34 7.82 2.06 24.11
CA LEU A 34 8.86 1.04 24.07
C LEU A 34 9.06 0.60 22.62
N GLU A 35 10.31 0.67 22.16
CA GLU A 35 10.69 0.25 20.81
C GLU A 35 11.83 -0.78 20.91
N ALA A 36 11.67 -1.90 20.19
CA ALA A 36 12.65 -2.98 20.21
C ALA A 36 13.90 -2.68 19.37
N ARG A 37 13.79 -1.80 18.38
CA ARG A 37 14.90 -1.38 17.53
C ARG A 37 15.56 -0.12 18.12
N ASN A 38 16.76 0.18 17.63
CA ASN A 38 17.47 1.42 17.96
C ASN A 38 16.99 2.65 17.17
N ARG A 39 15.81 2.59 16.56
CA ARG A 39 15.20 3.65 15.76
C ARG A 39 13.68 3.65 15.85
N VAL A 40 13.06 4.80 15.68
CA VAL A 40 11.62 4.95 15.50
C VAL A 40 11.22 4.79 14.04
N GLY A 41 9.91 4.83 13.74
CA GLY A 41 9.33 4.86 12.40
C GLY A 41 8.83 3.51 11.89
N GLY A 42 9.26 2.38 12.46
CA GLY A 42 8.80 1.06 12.01
C GLY A 42 9.08 0.81 10.52
N ARG A 43 8.02 0.73 9.69
CA ARG A 43 8.09 0.55 8.23
C ARG A 43 8.33 1.85 7.45
N THR A 44 8.21 3.01 8.07
CA THR A 44 8.77 4.26 7.55
C THR A 44 10.22 4.37 8.02
N TRP A 45 11.15 4.57 7.11
CA TRP A 45 12.56 4.58 7.44
C TRP A 45 13.34 5.48 6.49
N ASN A 46 14.05 6.44 7.08
CA ASN A 46 14.93 7.32 6.34
C ASN A 46 16.37 6.81 6.47
N GLY A 47 17.05 6.71 5.35
CA GLY A 47 18.46 6.38 5.28
C GLY A 47 19.30 7.58 4.83
N LYS A 48 20.60 7.41 4.91
CA LYS A 48 21.57 8.36 4.38
C LYS A 48 22.37 7.70 3.27
N VAL A 49 22.52 8.39 2.16
CA VAL A 49 23.43 8.01 1.07
C VAL A 49 24.45 9.09 0.86
N ARG A 50 25.67 8.67 0.58
CA ARG A 50 26.75 9.59 0.22
C ARG A 50 26.82 9.67 -1.31
N GLY A 51 26.58 10.86 -1.84
CA GLY A 51 26.75 11.13 -3.26
C GLY A 51 28.22 11.11 -3.69
N THR A 52 28.44 11.03 -5.00
CA THR A 52 29.78 10.95 -5.61
C THR A 52 30.69 12.15 -5.26
N LYS A 53 30.10 13.29 -4.91
CA LYS A 53 30.81 14.50 -4.44
C LYS A 53 30.96 14.58 -2.92
N GLY A 54 30.67 13.48 -2.20
CA GLY A 54 30.83 13.40 -0.74
C GLY A 54 29.71 14.00 0.09
N ALA A 55 28.72 14.67 -0.51
CA ALA A 55 27.56 15.18 0.20
C ALA A 55 26.66 14.04 0.69
N GLU A 56 26.16 14.13 1.93
CA GLU A 56 25.15 13.22 2.45
C GLU A 56 23.75 13.69 2.06
N HIS A 57 22.94 12.76 1.58
CA HIS A 57 21.54 12.98 1.24
C HIS A 57 20.65 12.01 2.02
N PHE A 58 19.49 12.49 2.44
CA PHE A 58 18.47 11.62 3.01
C PHE A 58 17.69 10.96 1.88
N ILE A 59 17.39 9.67 2.06
CA ILE A 59 16.50 8.89 1.19
C ILE A 59 15.46 8.20 2.02
N GLU A 60 14.27 8.06 1.48
CA GLU A 60 13.23 7.22 2.03
C GLU A 60 13.50 5.76 1.63
N ILE A 61 13.69 4.88 2.61
CA ILE A 61 13.91 3.44 2.38
C ILE A 61 12.61 2.66 2.57
N GLY A 62 11.70 3.22 3.38
CA GLY A 62 10.39 2.63 3.69
C GLY A 62 9.24 3.30 2.94
N GLY A 63 8.08 3.36 3.59
CA GLY A 63 6.89 4.04 3.07
C GLY A 63 7.13 5.54 2.89
N GLN A 64 6.88 6.05 1.69
CA GLN A 64 7.18 7.44 1.32
C GLN A 64 6.06 8.13 0.54
N TRP A 65 5.17 7.35 -0.09
CA TRP A 65 4.14 7.92 -0.95
C TRP A 65 2.88 8.23 -0.16
N ILE A 66 2.31 9.40 -0.45
CA ILE A 66 1.07 9.90 0.16
C ILE A 66 0.09 10.17 -0.96
N SER A 67 -1.15 9.69 -0.81
CA SER A 67 -2.26 10.00 -1.71
C SER A 67 -3.12 11.13 -1.14
N PRO A 68 -3.70 12.02 -1.97
CA PRO A 68 -4.55 13.14 -1.52
C PRO A 68 -5.77 12.71 -0.70
N ASP A 69 -6.30 11.53 -0.95
CA ASP A 69 -7.43 10.93 -0.24
C ASP A 69 -7.09 10.42 1.17
N GLN A 70 -5.82 10.29 1.50
CA GLN A 70 -5.36 9.95 2.85
C GLN A 70 -5.47 11.17 3.79
N THR A 71 -6.68 11.66 4.00
CA THR A 71 -6.97 12.93 4.66
C THR A 71 -6.38 13.07 6.06
N ARG A 72 -6.31 11.97 6.83
CA ARG A 72 -5.69 11.99 8.17
C ARG A 72 -4.17 12.17 8.09
N LEU A 73 -3.54 11.59 7.07
CA LEU A 73 -2.10 11.71 6.87
C LEU A 73 -1.74 13.09 6.34
N THR A 74 -2.50 13.61 5.38
CA THR A 74 -2.31 14.97 4.84
C THR A 74 -2.48 16.03 5.92
N ALA A 75 -3.51 15.91 6.78
CA ALA A 75 -3.68 16.80 7.94
C ALA A 75 -2.49 16.73 8.93
N LEU A 76 -1.93 15.53 9.16
CA LEU A 76 -0.75 15.39 10.01
C LEU A 76 0.49 16.01 9.38
N VAL A 77 0.68 15.86 8.07
CA VAL A 77 1.77 16.49 7.31
C VAL A 77 1.71 18.01 7.45
N GLU A 78 0.53 18.61 7.29
CA GLU A 78 0.30 20.04 7.48
C GLU A 78 0.56 20.49 8.92
N GLU A 79 0.02 19.76 9.91
CA GLU A 79 0.20 20.07 11.33
C GLU A 79 1.68 20.04 11.74
N LEU A 80 2.48 19.16 11.13
CA LEU A 80 3.91 19.04 11.39
C LEU A 80 4.76 20.00 10.53
N GLY A 81 4.15 20.77 9.63
CA GLY A 81 4.85 21.68 8.72
C GLY A 81 5.75 20.98 7.70
N LEU A 82 5.44 19.71 7.38
CA LEU A 82 6.21 18.93 6.42
C LEU A 82 5.84 19.32 5.00
N LYS A 83 6.80 19.18 4.08
CA LYS A 83 6.62 19.46 2.66
C LYS A 83 6.55 18.16 1.87
N THR A 84 5.65 18.11 0.90
CA THR A 84 5.54 17.04 -0.08
C THR A 84 5.97 17.53 -1.46
N PHE A 85 6.29 16.61 -2.35
CA PHE A 85 6.61 16.90 -3.75
C PHE A 85 5.98 15.84 -4.65
N GLN A 86 5.73 16.20 -5.89
CA GLN A 86 5.12 15.30 -6.87
C GLN A 86 6.10 14.20 -7.27
N ARG A 87 5.59 12.99 -7.45
CA ARG A 87 6.36 11.89 -8.01
C ARG A 87 6.83 12.26 -9.42
N TYR A 88 8.12 12.10 -9.69
CA TYR A 88 8.66 12.30 -11.02
C TYR A 88 8.12 11.22 -11.98
N ARG A 89 7.50 11.65 -13.07
CA ARG A 89 6.89 10.77 -14.07
C ARG A 89 7.31 11.11 -15.51
N THR A 90 8.29 11.97 -15.69
CA THR A 90 8.78 12.36 -17.02
C THR A 90 9.71 11.28 -17.57
N GLY A 91 9.55 10.94 -18.84
CA GLY A 91 10.36 9.93 -19.52
C GLY A 91 9.62 8.61 -19.73
N LYS A 92 10.38 7.59 -20.11
CA LYS A 92 9.83 6.27 -20.43
C LYS A 92 9.88 5.35 -19.22
N SER A 93 8.82 4.57 -19.06
CA SER A 93 8.77 3.40 -18.18
C SER A 93 9.33 2.17 -18.92
N ILE A 94 9.71 1.16 -18.17
CA ILE A 94 10.16 -0.12 -18.72
C ILE A 94 9.19 -1.20 -18.24
N TYR A 95 8.64 -1.93 -19.19
CA TYR A 95 7.91 -3.17 -18.95
C TYR A 95 8.78 -4.35 -19.35
N VAL A 96 8.87 -5.34 -18.49
CA VAL A 96 9.56 -6.60 -18.77
C VAL A 96 8.49 -7.67 -18.97
N SER A 97 8.32 -8.12 -20.22
CA SER A 97 7.35 -9.15 -20.58
C SER A 97 7.75 -10.53 -20.03
N PRO A 98 6.82 -11.51 -19.98
CA PRO A 98 7.11 -12.85 -19.46
C PRO A 98 8.28 -13.59 -20.13
N ASP A 99 8.57 -13.28 -21.41
CA ASP A 99 9.73 -13.79 -22.16
C ASP A 99 11.06 -13.07 -21.83
N GLY A 100 11.02 -12.09 -20.91
CA GLY A 100 12.18 -11.33 -20.47
C GLY A 100 12.57 -10.15 -21.36
N GLN A 101 11.81 -9.85 -22.41
CA GLN A 101 12.07 -8.68 -23.24
C GLN A 101 11.71 -7.38 -22.55
N ARG A 102 12.45 -6.31 -22.87
CA ARG A 102 12.25 -4.97 -22.29
C ARG A 102 11.57 -4.06 -23.29
N HIS A 103 10.42 -3.57 -22.91
CA HIS A 103 9.61 -2.64 -23.70
C HIS A 103 9.62 -1.26 -23.03
N PHE A 104 10.00 -0.24 -23.78
CA PHE A 104 9.92 1.15 -23.29
C PHE A 104 8.59 1.74 -23.72
N TYR A 105 7.87 2.33 -22.77
CA TYR A 105 6.56 2.93 -23.02
C TYR A 105 6.38 4.24 -22.25
N GLU A 106 5.44 5.04 -22.69
CA GLU A 106 5.00 6.28 -22.06
C GLU A 106 3.51 6.15 -21.68
N GLY A 107 3.10 6.90 -20.68
CA GLY A 107 1.72 6.84 -20.18
C GLY A 107 1.50 5.76 -19.12
N THR A 108 0.27 5.25 -19.05
CA THR A 108 -0.20 4.31 -18.01
C THR A 108 -0.51 2.91 -18.52
N GLU A 109 -0.62 2.74 -19.84
CA GLU A 109 -0.95 1.45 -20.46
C GLU A 109 0.32 0.62 -20.66
N PHE A 110 0.27 -0.63 -20.24
CA PHE A 110 1.37 -1.56 -20.48
C PHE A 110 1.42 -1.96 -21.94
N PRO A 111 2.61 -2.13 -22.53
CA PRO A 111 2.79 -2.56 -23.93
C PRO A 111 2.59 -4.08 -24.06
N THR A 112 1.41 -4.55 -23.75
CA THR A 112 0.98 -5.96 -23.86
C THR A 112 0.21 -6.18 -25.16
N SER A 113 -0.17 -7.44 -25.44
CA SER A 113 -1.08 -7.74 -26.54
C SER A 113 -2.46 -7.12 -26.32
N GLU A 114 -3.22 -6.87 -27.40
CA GLU A 114 -4.61 -6.40 -27.28
C GLU A 114 -5.48 -7.35 -26.45
N LYS A 115 -5.24 -8.66 -26.58
CA LYS A 115 -5.94 -9.68 -25.79
C LYS A 115 -5.60 -9.54 -24.31
N THR A 116 -4.32 -9.43 -23.97
CA THR A 116 -3.87 -9.27 -22.57
C THR A 116 -4.41 -7.97 -21.97
N ALA A 117 -4.38 -6.86 -22.72
CA ALA A 117 -4.93 -5.59 -22.29
C ALA A 117 -6.43 -5.69 -21.98
N ALA A 118 -7.22 -6.30 -22.89
CA ALA A 118 -8.66 -6.53 -22.68
C ALA A 118 -8.95 -7.43 -21.47
N ASP A 119 -8.11 -8.44 -21.23
CA ASP A 119 -8.25 -9.31 -20.06
C ASP A 119 -7.89 -8.57 -18.76
N MET A 120 -6.88 -7.71 -18.78
CA MET A 120 -6.56 -6.82 -17.64
C MET A 120 -7.73 -5.88 -17.33
N ASP A 121 -8.32 -5.25 -18.32
CA ASP A 121 -9.49 -4.38 -18.15
C ASP A 121 -10.68 -5.12 -17.57
N ARG A 122 -10.92 -6.35 -18.04
CA ARG A 122 -11.98 -7.23 -17.52
C ARG A 122 -11.74 -7.59 -16.05
N LEU A 123 -10.51 -7.97 -15.69
CA LEU A 123 -10.13 -8.27 -14.32
C LEU A 123 -10.32 -7.07 -13.40
N ILE A 124 -9.86 -5.89 -13.84
CA ILE A 124 -9.97 -4.64 -13.08
C ILE A 124 -11.44 -4.25 -12.92
N SER A 125 -12.24 -4.29 -14.01
CA SER A 125 -13.67 -3.97 -13.91
C SER A 125 -14.39 -4.90 -12.94
N ARG A 126 -14.09 -6.20 -12.98
CA ARG A 126 -14.70 -7.15 -12.06
C ARG A 126 -14.29 -6.93 -10.60
N LEU A 127 -13.03 -6.54 -10.37
CA LEU A 127 -12.55 -6.13 -9.04
C LEU A 127 -13.29 -4.89 -8.53
N ASP A 128 -13.42 -3.87 -9.37
CA ASP A 128 -14.06 -2.60 -9.00
C ASP A 128 -15.56 -2.80 -8.71
N ASP A 129 -16.26 -3.59 -9.54
CA ASP A 129 -17.67 -3.90 -9.33
C ASP A 129 -17.90 -4.59 -7.99
N LEU A 130 -17.15 -5.66 -7.74
CA LEU A 130 -17.30 -6.44 -6.51
C LEU A 130 -16.83 -5.67 -5.27
N ALA A 131 -15.75 -4.91 -5.40
CA ALA A 131 -15.29 -4.04 -4.34
C ALA A 131 -16.35 -2.99 -3.96
N ALA A 132 -17.09 -2.47 -4.94
CA ALA A 132 -18.16 -1.50 -4.67
C ALA A 132 -19.33 -2.04 -3.83
N GLU A 133 -19.52 -3.35 -3.83
CA GLU A 133 -20.57 -4.03 -3.05
C GLU A 133 -20.14 -4.33 -1.63
N ILE A 134 -18.82 -4.31 -1.35
CA ILE A 134 -18.24 -4.69 -0.06
C ILE A 134 -18.06 -3.45 0.82
N ASP A 135 -18.65 -3.46 2.02
CA ASP A 135 -18.35 -2.47 3.05
C ASP A 135 -16.93 -2.70 3.61
N PRO A 136 -15.97 -1.78 3.40
CA PRO A 136 -14.59 -1.95 3.87
C PRO A 136 -14.47 -2.01 5.41
N GLN A 137 -15.49 -1.53 6.15
CA GLN A 137 -15.53 -1.62 7.61
C GLN A 137 -16.07 -2.96 8.10
N ARG A 138 -16.87 -3.63 7.27
CA ARG A 138 -17.53 -4.89 7.62
C ARG A 138 -17.55 -5.87 6.41
N PRO A 139 -16.40 -6.19 5.84
CA PRO A 139 -16.33 -7.02 4.61
C PRO A 139 -16.93 -8.42 4.81
N TRP A 140 -16.95 -8.92 6.03
CA TRP A 140 -17.54 -10.21 6.38
C TRP A 140 -19.06 -10.25 6.28
N ASP A 141 -19.74 -9.12 6.19
CA ASP A 141 -21.20 -9.07 6.04
C ASP A 141 -21.65 -9.25 4.58
N HIS A 142 -20.72 -9.23 3.62
CA HIS A 142 -21.05 -9.48 2.22
C HIS A 142 -21.52 -10.93 2.01
N PRO A 143 -22.59 -11.18 1.20
CA PRO A 143 -23.15 -12.53 1.01
C PRO A 143 -22.14 -13.59 0.55
N GLN A 144 -21.15 -13.20 -0.26
CA GLN A 144 -20.08 -14.08 -0.75
C GLN A 144 -18.82 -14.07 0.12
N SER A 145 -18.83 -13.42 1.29
CA SER A 145 -17.64 -13.24 2.12
C SER A 145 -16.95 -14.56 2.47
N ALA A 146 -17.73 -15.59 2.84
CA ALA A 146 -17.19 -16.90 3.19
C ALA A 146 -16.52 -17.64 2.02
N GLU A 147 -16.99 -17.43 0.78
CA GLU A 147 -16.39 -17.98 -0.43
C GLU A 147 -15.12 -17.20 -0.79
N LEU A 148 -15.21 -15.88 -0.82
CA LEU A 148 -14.10 -14.98 -1.13
C LEU A 148 -12.93 -15.08 -0.12
N ASP A 149 -13.24 -15.44 1.13
CA ASP A 149 -12.20 -15.62 2.16
C ASP A 149 -11.51 -16.99 2.10
N ARG A 150 -12.09 -17.97 1.42
CA ARG A 150 -11.51 -19.32 1.25
C ARG A 150 -10.57 -19.43 0.05
N ILE A 151 -10.72 -18.55 -0.92
CA ILE A 151 -9.92 -18.54 -2.15
C ILE A 151 -8.82 -17.49 -2.04
N SER A 152 -7.61 -17.81 -2.50
CA SER A 152 -6.57 -16.80 -2.59
C SER A 152 -6.90 -15.76 -3.65
N PHE A 153 -6.35 -14.55 -3.50
CA PHE A 153 -6.53 -13.51 -4.51
C PHE A 153 -5.99 -13.95 -5.87
N ARG A 154 -4.90 -14.71 -5.90
CA ARG A 154 -4.34 -15.29 -7.12
C ARG A 154 -5.32 -16.23 -7.80
N ASP A 155 -5.85 -17.23 -7.08
CA ASP A 155 -6.79 -18.20 -7.63
C ASP A 155 -8.08 -17.53 -8.10
N TRP A 156 -8.51 -16.47 -7.40
CA TRP A 156 -9.68 -15.68 -7.80
C TRP A 156 -9.48 -15.02 -9.17
N LEU A 157 -8.30 -14.43 -9.43
CA LEU A 157 -7.95 -13.85 -10.74
C LEU A 157 -7.88 -14.94 -11.83
N GLU A 158 -7.26 -16.07 -11.54
CA GLU A 158 -7.13 -17.22 -12.46
C GLU A 158 -8.49 -17.86 -12.82
N ASN A 159 -9.48 -17.79 -11.94
CA ASN A 159 -10.83 -18.20 -12.24
C ASN A 159 -11.57 -17.25 -13.22
N ILE A 160 -11.09 -16.05 -13.41
CA ILE A 160 -11.70 -15.05 -14.30
C ILE A 160 -11.01 -14.99 -15.64
N SER A 161 -9.67 -15.16 -15.69
CA SER A 161 -8.88 -15.06 -16.91
C SER A 161 -7.88 -16.20 -17.05
N ASP A 162 -7.81 -16.78 -18.26
CA ASP A 162 -6.78 -17.74 -18.65
C ASP A 162 -5.50 -17.05 -19.13
N ASP A 163 -5.50 -15.74 -19.30
CA ASP A 163 -4.34 -14.96 -19.72
C ASP A 163 -3.40 -14.74 -18.53
N GLN A 164 -2.34 -15.53 -18.48
CA GLN A 164 -1.39 -15.53 -17.37
C GLN A 164 -0.68 -14.18 -17.22
N GLU A 165 -0.36 -13.50 -18.33
CA GLU A 165 0.27 -12.18 -18.30
C GLU A 165 -0.67 -11.12 -17.70
N ALA A 166 -1.97 -11.16 -18.04
CA ALA A 166 -2.97 -10.28 -17.45
C ALA A 166 -3.11 -10.53 -15.95
N VAL A 167 -3.21 -11.79 -15.54
CA VAL A 167 -3.29 -12.20 -14.13
C VAL A 167 -2.04 -11.75 -13.37
N ASP A 168 -0.85 -11.93 -13.92
CA ASP A 168 0.41 -11.53 -13.29
C ASP A 168 0.51 -10.02 -13.12
N ASN A 169 0.16 -9.24 -14.15
CA ASN A 169 0.20 -7.78 -14.10
C ASN A 169 -0.76 -7.22 -13.05
N VAL A 170 -2.01 -7.70 -12.99
CA VAL A 170 -2.99 -7.29 -11.99
C VAL A 170 -2.56 -7.74 -10.59
N SER A 171 -2.05 -8.97 -10.47
CA SER A 171 -1.52 -9.49 -9.19
C SER A 171 -0.38 -8.65 -8.64
N ILE A 172 0.62 -8.31 -9.47
CA ILE A 172 1.78 -7.51 -9.05
C ILE A 172 1.32 -6.12 -8.60
N TYR A 173 0.42 -5.50 -9.36
CA TYR A 173 -0.06 -4.16 -9.04
C TYR A 173 -0.77 -4.11 -7.70
N ILE A 174 -1.71 -5.01 -7.46
CA ILE A 174 -2.53 -5.00 -6.23
C ILE A 174 -1.78 -5.66 -5.07
N ALA A 175 -1.29 -6.86 -5.24
CA ALA A 175 -0.69 -7.61 -4.15
C ALA A 175 0.67 -7.06 -3.73
N SER A 176 1.60 -6.96 -4.66
CA SER A 176 2.97 -6.49 -4.35
C SER A 176 3.01 -4.98 -4.20
N GLY A 177 2.34 -4.23 -5.07
CA GLY A 177 2.36 -2.76 -5.09
C GLY A 177 1.60 -2.14 -3.92
N MET A 178 0.43 -2.65 -3.58
CA MET A 178 -0.44 -2.07 -2.55
C MET A 178 -0.34 -2.82 -1.21
N LEU A 179 -0.38 -4.16 -1.23
CA LEU A 179 -0.43 -4.98 -0.02
C LEU A 179 0.93 -5.51 0.43
N THR A 180 1.98 -5.34 -0.37
CA THR A 180 3.36 -5.81 -0.08
C THR A 180 3.44 -7.30 0.23
N LYS A 181 2.56 -8.11 -0.38
CA LYS A 181 2.48 -9.56 -0.22
C LYS A 181 2.27 -10.24 -1.57
N PRO A 182 2.71 -11.49 -1.76
CA PRO A 182 2.33 -12.27 -2.93
C PRO A 182 0.82 -12.57 -2.95
N ALA A 183 0.18 -12.54 -4.12
CA ALA A 183 -1.26 -12.69 -4.29
C ALA A 183 -1.85 -14.02 -3.79
N HIS A 184 -1.03 -15.08 -3.71
CA HIS A 184 -1.43 -16.39 -3.19
C HIS A 184 -1.42 -16.49 -1.66
N THR A 185 -0.99 -15.45 -0.94
CA THR A 185 -0.81 -15.48 0.52
C THR A 185 -1.93 -14.82 1.31
N PHE A 186 -2.95 -14.31 0.66
CA PHE A 186 -4.11 -13.68 1.28
C PHE A 186 -5.37 -13.92 0.46
N SER A 187 -6.53 -13.79 1.09
CA SER A 187 -7.82 -14.07 0.47
C SER A 187 -8.26 -12.99 -0.52
N ALA A 188 -9.14 -13.37 -1.46
CA ALA A 188 -9.78 -12.41 -2.35
C ALA A 188 -10.59 -11.37 -1.56
N LEU A 189 -11.27 -11.77 -0.48
CA LEU A 189 -11.99 -10.86 0.40
C LEU A 189 -11.07 -9.78 0.99
N GLN A 190 -9.88 -10.15 1.43
CA GLN A 190 -8.91 -9.19 1.96
C GLN A 190 -8.46 -8.20 0.88
N ALA A 191 -8.19 -8.67 -0.35
CA ALA A 191 -7.84 -7.77 -1.45
C ALA A 191 -8.95 -6.76 -1.71
N LEU A 192 -10.19 -7.24 -1.88
CA LEU A 192 -11.36 -6.42 -2.19
C LEU A 192 -11.68 -5.39 -1.11
N SER A 193 -11.55 -5.75 0.17
CA SER A 193 -11.78 -4.82 1.28
C SER A 193 -10.75 -3.70 1.37
N LEU A 194 -9.53 -3.91 0.87
CA LEU A 194 -8.43 -2.96 0.94
C LEU A 194 -8.29 -2.07 -0.30
N ILE A 195 -8.79 -2.48 -1.45
CA ILE A 195 -8.75 -1.69 -2.70
C ILE A 195 -9.44 -0.33 -2.50
N HIS A 196 -10.57 -0.28 -1.82
CA HIS A 196 -11.25 0.99 -1.48
C HIS A 196 -10.43 1.95 -0.63
N ILE A 197 -9.59 1.43 0.25
CA ILE A 197 -8.78 2.24 1.16
C ILE A 197 -7.57 2.81 0.42
N SER A 198 -7.10 2.10 -0.60
CA SER A 198 -5.85 2.41 -1.29
C SER A 198 -6.04 3.18 -2.61
N GLU A 199 -7.21 3.08 -3.26
CA GLU A 199 -7.52 3.76 -4.53
C GLU A 199 -8.99 4.23 -4.64
N PRO A 200 -9.45 5.15 -3.78
CA PRO A 200 -10.83 5.65 -3.84
C PRO A 200 -11.11 6.51 -5.10
N THR A 201 -10.09 6.87 -5.88
CA THR A 201 -10.19 7.84 -6.98
C THR A 201 -10.25 7.22 -8.39
N ARG A 202 -10.28 5.90 -8.54
CA ARG A 202 -10.43 5.26 -9.87
C ARG A 202 -11.78 5.50 -10.54
N ARG A 203 -12.72 6.14 -9.85
CA ARG A 203 -14.09 6.43 -10.35
C ARG A 203 -14.30 7.85 -10.85
N THR A 204 -13.25 8.61 -11.11
CA THR A 204 -13.38 9.94 -11.75
C THR A 204 -12.63 10.01 -13.05
#